data_7c53121a0ba267103417fda1d072b655
#
_entry.id   7c53121a0ba267103417fda1d072b655
#
_cell.length_a   1.000
_cell.length_b   1.000
_cell.length_c   1.000
_cell.angle_alpha   90.00
_cell.angle_beta   90.00
_cell.angle_gamma   90.00
#
_symmetry.space_group_name_H-M   'P 1'
#
loop_
_entity.id
_entity.type
_entity.pdbx_description
1 polymer ?
#
loop_
_entity_poly.entity_id
_entity_poly.type
_entity_poly.pdbx_seq_one_letter_code
_entity_poly.pdbx_strand_id
1 'polypeptide(L)'
;MFDIDMTDYDPIRTCCSNAEICKKCWSFIAAAVQVLDSAIRDEFGYQKLLWVYSGRRGIHLWISDKEAMELTDQQRKVLVSWLTIMHGGKESSKKLSLHNGGKLPPSLQSVFSLSEKDLIKIR
;
A
#
# COMPACT_ATOMS: atom_id res chain seq x y z
N MET A 1 -1.95 13.01 -5.44
CA MET A 1 -0.63 12.45 -5.12
C MET A 1 -0.78 11.62 -3.85
N PHE A 2 -0.21 10.42 -3.82
CA PHE A 2 0.00 9.62 -2.60
C PHE A 2 1.45 9.78 -2.16
N ASP A 3 1.66 9.86 -0.87
CA ASP A 3 2.97 9.93 -0.23
C ASP A 3 3.13 8.71 0.68
N ILE A 4 4.20 7.95 0.49
CA ILE A 4 4.53 6.77 1.28
C ILE A 4 5.88 7.02 1.93
N ASP A 5 5.89 7.15 3.26
CA ASP A 5 7.10 7.37 4.04
C ASP A 5 7.52 6.08 4.77
N MET A 6 8.81 5.77 4.75
CA MET A 6 9.35 4.60 5.43
C MET A 6 9.13 4.62 6.94
N THR A 7 9.02 5.78 7.55
CA THR A 7 8.76 5.91 8.99
C THR A 7 7.41 5.37 9.42
N ASP A 8 6.44 5.27 8.49
CA ASP A 8 5.14 4.66 8.76
C ASP A 8 5.27 3.16 9.09
N TYR A 9 6.37 2.54 8.66
CA TYR A 9 6.68 1.13 8.92
C TYR A 9 7.59 0.90 10.13
N ASP A 10 8.03 1.95 10.84
CA ASP A 10 8.92 1.84 12.01
C ASP A 10 8.42 0.83 13.07
N PRO A 11 7.11 0.72 13.36
CA PRO A 11 6.62 -0.24 14.34
C PRO A 11 6.83 -1.71 13.97
N ILE A 12 7.04 -2.01 12.68
CA ILE A 12 7.13 -3.39 12.17
C ILE A 12 8.48 -3.72 11.53
N ARG A 13 9.28 -2.73 11.17
CA ARG A 13 10.61 -2.99 10.62
C ARG A 13 11.64 -3.21 11.72
N THR A 14 12.51 -4.20 11.50
CA THR A 14 13.50 -4.66 12.50
C THR A 14 14.95 -4.36 12.11
N CYS A 15 15.18 -3.81 10.93
CA CYS A 15 16.53 -3.61 10.37
C CYS A 15 17.05 -2.18 10.52
N CYS A 16 16.17 -1.18 10.46
CA CYS A 16 16.49 0.25 10.53
C CYS A 16 15.37 1.00 11.23
N SER A 17 15.60 2.27 11.55
CA SER A 17 14.60 3.16 12.15
C SER A 17 14.74 4.58 11.59
N ASN A 18 13.70 5.40 11.77
CA ASN A 18 13.67 6.79 11.33
C ASN A 18 14.04 6.97 9.85
N ALA A 19 15.06 7.78 9.56
CA ALA A 19 15.47 8.11 8.20
C ALA A 19 16.40 7.08 7.55
N GLU A 20 16.86 6.08 8.31
CA GLU A 20 17.73 5.04 7.78
C GLU A 20 16.93 4.03 6.96
N ILE A 21 17.47 3.66 5.81
CA ILE A 21 16.88 2.67 4.92
C ILE A 21 17.93 1.66 4.45
N CYS A 22 17.53 0.43 4.27
CA CYS A 22 18.35 -0.62 3.70
C CYS A 22 17.52 -1.48 2.72
N LYS A 23 18.17 -2.41 2.04
CA LYS A 23 17.49 -3.31 1.09
C LYS A 23 16.37 -4.12 1.73
N LYS A 24 16.46 -4.45 3.02
CA LYS A 24 15.42 -5.23 3.72
C LYS A 24 14.15 -4.40 3.93
N CYS A 25 14.27 -3.21 4.53
CA CYS A 25 13.11 -2.38 4.75
C CYS A 25 12.54 -1.77 3.46
N TRP A 26 13.36 -1.61 2.42
CA TRP A 26 12.87 -1.17 1.11
C TRP A 26 11.81 -2.11 0.51
N SER A 27 11.79 -3.38 0.91
CA SER A 27 10.74 -4.32 0.49
C SER A 27 9.33 -3.89 0.93
N PHE A 28 9.18 -3.14 2.03
CA PHE A 28 7.88 -2.58 2.43
C PHE A 28 7.39 -1.55 1.42
N ILE A 29 8.27 -0.66 0.94
CA ILE A 29 7.93 0.30 -0.11
C ILE A 29 7.58 -0.43 -1.41
N ALA A 30 8.35 -1.44 -1.80
CA ALA A 30 8.10 -2.23 -3.00
C ALA A 30 6.72 -2.92 -2.94
N ALA A 31 6.37 -3.50 -1.79
CA ALA A 31 5.05 -4.09 -1.58
C ALA A 31 3.94 -3.04 -1.66
N ALA A 32 4.12 -1.88 -1.02
CA ALA A 32 3.14 -0.79 -1.08
C ALA A 32 2.93 -0.29 -2.52
N VAL A 33 4.00 -0.16 -3.30
CA VAL A 33 3.92 0.22 -4.72
C VAL A 33 3.09 -0.80 -5.50
N GLN A 34 3.34 -2.09 -5.33
CA GLN A 34 2.59 -3.14 -6.05
C GLN A 34 1.11 -3.12 -5.69
N VAL A 35 0.79 -3.01 -4.40
CA VAL A 35 -0.61 -2.96 -3.92
C VAL A 35 -1.32 -1.75 -4.51
N LEU A 36 -0.74 -0.56 -4.37
CA LEU A 36 -1.36 0.67 -4.84
C LEU A 36 -1.45 0.73 -6.36
N ASP A 37 -0.41 0.31 -7.09
CA ASP A 37 -0.43 0.31 -8.56
C ASP A 37 -1.54 -0.59 -9.08
N SER A 38 -1.67 -1.83 -8.54
CA SER A 38 -2.74 -2.75 -8.90
C SER A 38 -4.12 -2.19 -8.53
N ALA A 39 -4.31 -1.70 -7.31
CA ALA A 39 -5.58 -1.16 -6.86
C ALA A 39 -6.02 0.06 -7.70
N ILE A 40 -5.10 0.98 -7.98
CA ILE A 40 -5.40 2.18 -8.75
C ILE A 40 -5.77 1.84 -10.20
N ARG A 41 -5.09 0.86 -10.81
CA ARG A 41 -5.37 0.44 -12.18
C ARG A 41 -6.63 -0.42 -12.28
N ASP A 42 -6.76 -1.41 -11.41
CA ASP A 42 -7.77 -2.45 -11.54
C ASP A 42 -9.11 -2.05 -10.93
N GLU A 43 -9.09 -1.31 -9.82
CA GLU A 43 -10.31 -0.91 -9.10
C GLU A 43 -10.81 0.47 -9.50
N PHE A 44 -9.91 1.43 -9.77
CA PHE A 44 -10.28 2.80 -10.16
C PHE A 44 -10.10 3.08 -11.66
N GLY A 45 -9.39 2.23 -12.39
CA GLY A 45 -9.23 2.34 -13.84
C GLY A 45 -8.24 3.41 -14.30
N TYR A 46 -7.48 4.03 -13.38
CA TYR A 46 -6.47 5.02 -13.75
C TYR A 46 -5.23 4.35 -14.32
N GLN A 47 -4.67 4.92 -15.39
CA GLN A 47 -3.57 4.31 -16.14
C GLN A 47 -2.29 5.15 -16.14
N LYS A 48 -2.41 6.47 -15.94
CA LYS A 48 -1.28 7.40 -16.02
C LYS A 48 -0.66 7.61 -14.63
N LEU A 49 0.10 6.61 -14.18
CA LEU A 49 0.76 6.58 -12.88
C LEU A 49 2.24 6.91 -13.03
N LEU A 50 2.75 7.81 -12.19
CA LEU A 50 4.17 8.14 -12.11
C LEU A 50 4.65 7.96 -10.67
N TRP A 51 5.56 7.02 -10.47
CA TRP A 51 6.24 6.79 -9.21
C TRP A 51 7.54 7.59 -9.14
N VAL A 52 7.71 8.37 -8.09
CA VAL A 52 8.87 9.25 -7.90
C VAL A 52 9.50 9.01 -6.54
N TYR A 53 10.78 8.65 -6.51
CA TYR A 53 11.54 8.54 -5.27
C TYR A 53 11.73 9.93 -4.67
N SER A 54 11.45 10.09 -3.38
CA SER A 54 11.55 11.37 -2.67
C SER A 54 13.00 11.88 -2.48
N GLY A 55 13.99 11.01 -2.79
CA GLY A 55 15.41 11.30 -2.59
C GLY A 55 15.93 10.98 -1.20
N ARG A 56 15.08 10.52 -0.27
CA ARG A 56 15.50 10.18 1.09
C ARG A 56 14.92 8.85 1.57
N ARG A 57 13.67 8.79 1.96
CA ARG A 57 13.07 7.62 2.64
C ARG A 57 11.67 7.27 2.17
N GLY A 58 11.16 7.95 1.19
CA GLY A 58 9.79 7.78 0.72
C GLY A 58 9.68 7.72 -0.79
N ILE A 59 8.46 7.49 -1.24
CA ILE A 59 8.09 7.48 -2.64
C ILE A 59 6.74 8.16 -2.82
N HIS A 60 6.60 8.90 -3.91
CA HIS A 60 5.37 9.60 -4.27
C HIS A 60 4.74 8.96 -5.49
N LEU A 61 3.42 8.76 -5.46
CA LEU A 61 2.63 8.39 -6.62
C LEU A 61 1.86 9.60 -7.14
N TRP A 62 2.10 9.97 -8.36
CA TRP A 62 1.34 10.95 -9.12
C TRP A 62 0.39 10.25 -10.08
N ILE A 63 -0.87 10.67 -10.10
CA ILE A 63 -1.90 10.18 -11.01
C ILE A 63 -2.30 11.36 -11.90
N SER A 64 -2.10 11.22 -13.21
CA SER A 64 -2.33 12.28 -14.20
C SER A 64 -3.45 11.98 -15.19
N ASP A 65 -4.29 11.00 -14.88
CA ASP A 65 -5.54 10.80 -15.60
C ASP A 65 -6.46 12.02 -15.40
N LYS A 66 -7.13 12.46 -16.47
CA LYS A 66 -7.96 13.67 -16.43
C LYS A 66 -9.03 13.58 -15.35
N GLU A 67 -9.70 12.45 -15.27
CA GLU A 67 -10.73 12.16 -14.29
C GLU A 67 -10.19 12.22 -12.86
N ALA A 68 -8.96 11.76 -12.63
CA ALA A 68 -8.31 11.82 -11.32
C ALA A 68 -7.94 13.26 -10.93
N MET A 69 -7.58 14.10 -11.88
CA MET A 69 -7.27 15.51 -11.64
C MET A 69 -8.51 16.34 -11.30
N GLU A 70 -9.66 15.97 -11.85
CA GLU A 70 -10.95 16.67 -11.66
C GLU A 70 -11.67 16.25 -10.37
N LEU A 71 -11.14 15.25 -9.60
CA LEU A 71 -11.73 14.82 -8.34
C LEU A 71 -11.76 15.95 -7.31
N THR A 72 -12.91 16.10 -6.66
CA THR A 72 -13.07 16.97 -5.49
C THR A 72 -12.32 16.43 -4.29
N ASP A 73 -12.04 17.26 -3.30
CA ASP A 73 -11.38 16.82 -2.06
C ASP A 73 -12.17 15.73 -1.33
N GLN A 74 -13.50 15.79 -1.39
CA GLN A 74 -14.34 14.77 -0.79
C GLN A 74 -14.21 13.44 -1.50
N GLN A 75 -14.20 13.43 -2.82
CA GLN A 75 -14.00 12.22 -3.61
C GLN A 75 -12.59 11.61 -3.39
N ARG A 76 -11.57 12.45 -3.28
CA ARG A 76 -10.21 12.01 -2.94
C ARG A 76 -10.16 11.34 -1.56
N LYS A 77 -10.84 11.90 -0.56
CA LYS A 77 -10.94 11.30 0.78
C LYS A 77 -11.61 9.93 0.76
N VAL A 78 -12.69 9.78 -0.02
CA VAL A 78 -13.36 8.48 -0.19
C VAL A 78 -12.41 7.45 -0.83
N LEU A 79 -11.66 7.84 -1.87
CA LEU A 79 -10.69 6.98 -2.53
C LEU A 79 -9.59 6.52 -1.55
N VAL A 80 -9.04 7.46 -0.76
CA VAL A 80 -8.04 7.13 0.27
C VAL A 80 -8.63 6.22 1.34
N SER A 81 -9.87 6.48 1.78
CA SER A 81 -10.57 5.63 2.75
C SER A 81 -10.78 4.20 2.24
N TRP A 82 -11.06 4.04 0.96
CA TRP A 82 -11.17 2.73 0.33
C TRP A 82 -9.83 1.97 0.31
N LEU A 83 -8.74 2.68 0.05
CA LEU A 83 -7.39 2.12 0.04
C LEU A 83 -6.81 1.89 1.44
N THR A 84 -7.44 2.47 2.47
CA THR A 84 -6.98 2.29 3.84
C THR A 84 -7.36 0.88 4.32
N ILE A 85 -6.38 0.02 4.45
CA ILE A 85 -6.54 -1.28 5.10
C ILE A 85 -6.85 -1.00 6.57
N MET A 86 -7.95 -1.58 7.06
CA MET A 86 -8.36 -1.39 8.45
C MET A 86 -7.23 -1.83 9.38
N HIS A 87 -6.59 -0.88 10.03
CA HIS A 87 -5.71 -1.18 11.15
C HIS A 87 -6.55 -1.85 12.23
N GLY A 88 -6.20 -3.07 12.63
CA GLY A 88 -6.81 -3.74 13.75
C GLY A 88 -6.63 -2.89 15.02
N GLY A 89 -7.59 -2.02 15.30
CA GLY A 89 -7.65 -1.30 16.57
C GLY A 89 -7.94 -2.29 17.71
N LYS A 90 -7.54 -1.94 18.93
CA LYS A 90 -7.82 -2.74 20.14
C LYS A 90 -9.31 -3.04 20.36
N GLU A 91 -10.20 -2.36 19.66
CA GLU A 91 -11.66 -2.61 19.65
C GLU A 91 -12.15 -3.46 18.49
N SER A 92 -11.32 -3.76 17.50
CA SER A 92 -11.65 -4.69 16.41
C SER A 92 -11.41 -6.15 16.81
N SER A 93 -11.73 -6.53 18.03
CA SER A 93 -11.81 -7.95 18.42
C SER A 93 -13.03 -8.68 17.80
N LYS A 94 -13.82 -8.03 16.97
CA LYS A 94 -14.60 -8.72 15.95
C LYS A 94 -13.61 -9.26 14.93
N LYS A 95 -13.11 -10.48 15.23
CA LYS A 95 -12.39 -11.34 14.30
C LYS A 95 -12.97 -11.12 12.91
N LEU A 96 -12.19 -10.55 11.99
CA LEU A 96 -12.42 -10.78 10.58
C LEU A 96 -12.34 -12.29 10.44
N SER A 97 -13.50 -12.94 10.44
CA SER A 97 -13.58 -14.37 10.27
C SER A 97 -13.26 -14.64 8.81
N LEU A 98 -11.98 -14.79 8.50
CA LEU A 98 -11.51 -15.34 7.23
C LEU A 98 -12.08 -16.76 7.00
N HIS A 99 -12.80 -17.28 7.97
CA HIS A 99 -13.40 -18.61 7.94
C HIS A 99 -14.70 -18.70 7.12
N ASN A 100 -15.28 -17.60 6.69
CA ASN A 100 -16.55 -17.58 5.94
C ASN A 100 -16.38 -17.17 4.48
N GLY A 101 -15.34 -17.67 3.79
CA GLY A 101 -15.28 -17.59 2.32
C GLY A 101 -15.28 -16.17 1.71
N GLY A 102 -14.97 -15.15 2.51
CA GLY A 102 -14.77 -13.80 2.02
C GLY A 102 -13.53 -13.76 1.15
N LYS A 103 -13.72 -13.62 -0.16
CA LYS A 103 -12.60 -13.41 -1.08
C LYS A 103 -11.94 -12.09 -0.75
N LEU A 104 -10.62 -12.11 -0.54
CA LEU A 104 -9.83 -10.88 -0.47
C LEU A 104 -10.00 -10.09 -1.78
N PRO A 105 -10.03 -8.75 -1.71
CA PRO A 105 -9.96 -7.93 -2.91
C PRO A 105 -8.82 -8.37 -3.82
N PRO A 106 -8.99 -8.35 -5.16
CA PRO A 106 -7.97 -8.83 -6.10
C PRO A 106 -6.58 -8.22 -5.89
N SER A 107 -6.53 -6.95 -5.51
CA SER A 107 -5.30 -6.21 -5.17
C SER A 107 -4.54 -6.82 -3.99
N LEU A 108 -5.24 -7.37 -3.00
CA LEU A 108 -4.63 -8.02 -1.85
C LEU A 108 -4.28 -9.50 -2.11
N GLN A 109 -5.00 -10.18 -3.00
CA GLN A 109 -4.71 -11.58 -3.36
C GLN A 109 -3.32 -11.71 -4.02
N SER A 110 -2.99 -10.79 -4.92
CA SER A 110 -1.68 -10.79 -5.60
C SER A 110 -0.51 -10.59 -4.63
N VAL A 111 -0.71 -9.77 -3.59
CA VAL A 111 0.32 -9.50 -2.58
C VAL A 111 0.52 -10.66 -1.62
N PHE A 112 -0.57 -11.33 -1.21
CA PHE A 112 -0.46 -12.53 -0.37
C PHE A 112 0.30 -13.65 -1.07
N SER A 113 0.08 -13.85 -2.37
CA SER A 113 0.80 -14.86 -3.15
C SER A 113 2.28 -14.52 -3.37
N LEU A 114 2.65 -13.24 -3.37
CA LEU A 114 4.03 -12.78 -3.46
C LEU A 114 4.76 -12.87 -2.12
N SER A 115 4.09 -12.52 -1.02
CA SER A 115 4.70 -12.58 0.32
C SER A 115 5.04 -14.01 0.75
N GLU A 116 4.27 -15.01 0.35
CA GLU A 116 4.62 -16.42 0.61
C GLU A 116 5.89 -16.87 -0.13
N LYS A 117 6.09 -16.39 -1.37
CA LYS A 117 7.27 -16.74 -2.18
C LYS A 117 8.52 -16.00 -1.74
N ASP A 118 8.38 -14.75 -1.27
CA ASP A 118 9.52 -13.90 -0.87
C ASP A 118 9.90 -14.09 0.59
N LEU A 119 8.98 -14.46 1.48
CA LEU A 119 9.27 -14.83 2.87
C LEU A 119 10.13 -16.11 2.96
N ILE A 120 10.03 -17.00 1.98
CA ILE A 120 10.87 -18.20 1.90
C ILE A 120 12.31 -17.89 1.46
N LYS A 121 12.55 -16.74 0.84
CA LYS A 121 13.89 -16.28 0.40
C LYS A 121 14.66 -15.44 1.43
N ILE A 122 14.04 -15.06 2.55
CA ILE A 122 14.63 -14.20 3.59
C ILE A 122 15.12 -15.04 4.81
N ARG A 123 15.29 -16.34 4.63
CA ARG A 123 15.99 -17.16 5.63
C ARG A 123 17.48 -17.29 5.33
#